data_0d8832b3ad292aaf85b0aa68b6390ac7
#
_entry.id   0d8832b3ad292aaf85b0aa68b6390ac7
#
_cell.length_a   1.000
_cell.length_b   1.000
_cell.length_c   1.000
_cell.angle_alpha   90.00
_cell.angle_beta   90.00
_cell.angle_gamma   90.00
#
_symmetry.space_group_name_H-M   'P 1'
#
loop_
_entity.id
_entity.type
_entity.pdbx_description
1 polymer ?
#
loop_
_entity_poly.entity_id
_entity_poly.type
_entity_poly.pdbx_seq_one_letter_code
_entity_poly.pdbx_strand_id
1 'polypeptide(L)'
;MKFLDQVKIYIKAGNGGDGSPSFRREKFIEFGVPDGGDGGKGGLGNTRFKSSTNRAPRKYTKGMVGEEFTIWLQLKTIADIGIIGLPNAGKSSLLASITSANPKIANYKFTTLNPNLGVAVYDDKEITLADIPGLIEGAHKGVGLGTKFLKHIERCKTLLHLIDVTEKDLIRSYKQIRAELGKYSKSLLKKNEIIVLNKIDLIDKKKLDSKKKILSGKIKKKIYDLSTLDKSKISKIKSKLLEYVF
;
A
#
# COMPACT_ATOMS: atom_id res chain seq x y z
N MET A 1 11.38 -10.06 -11.17
CA MET A 1 11.00 -10.21 -9.76
C MET A 1 9.50 -10.41 -9.70
N LYS A 2 8.98 -11.49 -9.11
CA LYS A 2 7.53 -11.66 -8.92
C LYS A 2 7.11 -10.82 -7.73
N PHE A 3 6.17 -9.90 -7.91
CA PHE A 3 5.61 -9.11 -6.82
C PHE A 3 4.53 -9.94 -6.12
N LEU A 4 4.67 -10.12 -4.80
CA LEU A 4 3.69 -10.83 -3.97
C LEU A 4 2.95 -9.80 -3.12
N ASP A 5 1.66 -9.62 -3.38
CA ASP A 5 0.78 -8.75 -2.61
C ASP A 5 0.08 -9.46 -1.44
N GLN A 6 0.15 -10.78 -1.43
CA GLN A 6 -0.36 -11.64 -0.36
C GLN A 6 0.60 -12.78 -0.06
N VAL A 7 0.83 -13.02 1.21
CA VAL A 7 1.66 -14.15 1.69
C VAL A 7 1.02 -14.79 2.91
N LYS A 8 1.03 -16.11 2.90
CA LYS A 8 0.64 -16.92 4.06
C LYS A 8 1.90 -17.19 4.87
N ILE A 9 1.91 -16.80 6.15
CA ILE A 9 3.00 -17.09 7.06
C ILE A 9 2.50 -17.92 8.24
N TYR A 10 3.35 -18.83 8.67
CA TYR A 10 3.14 -19.63 9.85
C TYR A 10 4.01 -19.04 10.97
N ILE A 11 3.39 -18.80 12.11
CA ILE A 11 4.05 -18.24 13.29
C ILE A 11 3.87 -19.24 14.41
N LYS A 12 4.99 -19.59 15.08
CA LYS A 12 4.99 -20.46 16.23
C LYS A 12 5.71 -19.77 17.38
N ALA A 13 5.03 -19.63 18.51
CA ALA A 13 5.62 -19.17 19.73
C ALA A 13 6.47 -20.27 20.37
N GLY A 14 7.49 -19.92 21.13
CA GLY A 14 8.21 -20.86 21.97
C GLY A 14 7.33 -21.41 23.08
N ASN A 15 7.58 -22.65 23.49
CA ASN A 15 6.93 -23.23 24.66
C ASN A 15 7.36 -22.51 25.94
N GLY A 16 6.49 -22.43 26.91
CA GLY A 16 6.84 -21.97 28.25
C GLY A 16 7.86 -22.94 28.89
N GLY A 17 8.80 -22.39 29.64
CA GLY A 17 9.76 -23.22 30.39
C GLY A 17 9.06 -24.06 31.48
N ASP A 18 9.58 -25.25 31.73
CA ASP A 18 9.12 -26.07 32.83
C ASP A 18 9.54 -25.46 34.19
N GLY A 19 8.74 -25.69 35.23
CA GLY A 19 9.16 -25.38 36.60
C GLY A 19 10.32 -26.26 37.05
N SER A 20 11.11 -25.79 37.96
CA SER A 20 12.26 -26.53 38.49
C SER A 20 11.94 -27.20 39.83
N PRO A 21 12.27 -28.50 40.02
CA PRO A 21 12.18 -29.17 41.32
C PRO A 21 13.52 -29.14 42.06
N SER A 22 14.11 -27.97 42.26
CA SER A 22 15.40 -27.88 42.94
C SER A 22 15.29 -27.73 44.48
N PHE A 23 16.38 -28.11 45.17
CA PHE A 23 16.47 -28.10 46.64
C PHE A 23 17.78 -27.51 47.06
N ARG A 24 17.75 -26.46 47.90
CA ARG A 24 18.90 -25.90 48.57
C ARG A 24 19.21 -26.72 49.84
N ARG A 25 20.44 -27.17 49.98
CA ARG A 25 20.88 -27.86 51.20
C ARG A 25 21.15 -26.83 52.29
N GLU A 26 20.55 -27.06 53.46
CA GLU A 26 20.77 -26.26 54.63
C GLU A 26 21.17 -27.18 55.80
N LYS A 27 22.00 -26.63 56.75
CA LYS A 27 22.46 -27.37 57.95
C LYS A 27 21.23 -27.74 58.79
N PHE A 28 21.16 -29.00 59.25
CA PHE A 28 20.08 -29.56 60.05
C PHE A 28 18.73 -29.76 59.32
N ILE A 29 18.69 -29.70 57.99
CA ILE A 29 17.47 -30.03 57.22
C ILE A 29 17.76 -31.21 56.30
N GLU A 30 17.26 -32.40 56.67
CA GLU A 30 17.56 -33.69 56.02
C GLU A 30 17.22 -33.70 54.53
N PHE A 31 16.07 -33.15 54.16
CA PHE A 31 15.56 -33.16 52.77
C PHE A 31 15.84 -31.87 52.01
N GLY A 32 16.53 -30.90 52.64
CA GLY A 32 16.77 -29.58 52.06
C GLY A 32 15.53 -28.71 51.97
N VAL A 33 15.71 -27.44 51.58
CA VAL A 33 14.59 -26.47 51.37
C VAL A 33 14.30 -26.40 49.89
N PRO A 34 13.02 -26.57 49.44
CA PRO A 34 12.66 -26.42 48.04
C PRO A 34 12.86 -24.96 47.59
N ASP A 35 13.67 -24.77 46.53
CA ASP A 35 14.02 -23.46 45.97
C ASP A 35 13.85 -23.41 44.46
N GLY A 36 13.17 -24.41 43.87
CA GLY A 36 12.86 -24.44 42.46
C GLY A 36 11.92 -23.33 42.05
N GLY A 37 12.40 -22.51 41.12
CA GLY A 37 11.64 -21.39 40.54
C GLY A 37 10.69 -21.80 39.44
N ASP A 38 9.82 -20.86 39.09
CA ASP A 38 8.86 -20.99 37.96
C ASP A 38 9.58 -20.80 36.64
N GLY A 39 9.12 -21.49 35.60
CA GLY A 39 9.62 -21.39 34.23
C GLY A 39 8.93 -20.26 33.45
N GLY A 40 9.24 -18.99 33.70
CA GLY A 40 8.65 -17.85 33.04
C GLY A 40 7.12 -17.87 33.05
N LYS A 41 6.44 -17.73 31.87
CA LYS A 41 4.98 -17.94 31.71
C LYS A 41 4.61 -19.43 31.59
N GLY A 42 5.41 -20.31 32.15
CA GLY A 42 5.30 -21.75 31.97
C GLY A 42 4.87 -22.49 33.22
N GLY A 43 5.66 -23.51 33.54
CA GLY A 43 5.42 -24.40 34.67
C GLY A 43 5.81 -23.79 36.02
N LEU A 44 5.11 -24.21 37.05
CA LEU A 44 5.38 -23.80 38.41
C LEU A 44 6.49 -24.67 39.03
N GLY A 45 7.45 -24.05 39.71
CA GLY A 45 8.50 -24.75 40.45
C GLY A 45 8.00 -25.34 41.75
N ASN A 46 8.86 -26.21 42.38
CA ASN A 46 8.47 -26.95 43.58
C ASN A 46 8.23 -26.01 44.79
N THR A 47 8.81 -24.83 44.83
CA THR A 47 8.56 -23.86 45.88
C THR A 47 7.10 -23.50 46.04
N ARG A 48 6.35 -23.47 44.94
CA ARG A 48 4.90 -23.15 44.91
C ARG A 48 4.03 -24.23 45.54
N PHE A 49 4.51 -25.44 45.65
CA PHE A 49 3.79 -26.61 46.19
C PHE A 49 4.11 -26.92 47.64
N LYS A 50 4.89 -26.07 48.33
CA LYS A 50 5.20 -26.20 49.74
C LYS A 50 3.94 -25.98 50.60
N SER A 51 3.70 -26.89 51.53
CA SER A 51 2.59 -26.82 52.49
C SER A 51 3.07 -27.23 53.89
N SER A 52 2.23 -27.07 54.90
CA SER A 52 2.51 -27.51 56.27
C SER A 52 2.71 -29.03 56.40
N THR A 53 2.02 -29.78 55.57
CA THR A 53 2.09 -31.26 55.54
C THR A 53 3.13 -31.80 54.58
N ASN A 54 3.51 -31.02 53.55
CA ASN A 54 4.55 -31.38 52.58
C ASN A 54 5.57 -30.25 52.50
N ARG A 55 6.59 -30.29 53.33
CA ARG A 55 7.62 -29.23 53.43
C ARG A 55 8.69 -29.31 52.34
N ALA A 56 8.84 -30.48 51.66
CA ALA A 56 9.85 -30.72 50.62
C ALA A 56 9.22 -31.35 49.36
N PRO A 57 8.28 -30.64 48.69
CA PRO A 57 7.62 -31.21 47.52
C PRO A 57 8.58 -31.34 46.32
N ARG A 58 8.52 -32.47 45.65
CA ARG A 58 9.19 -32.73 44.35
C ARG A 58 8.30 -32.39 43.14
N LYS A 59 7.05 -31.98 43.42
CA LYS A 59 6.10 -31.62 42.35
C LYS A 59 6.47 -30.31 41.69
N TYR A 60 6.40 -30.32 40.42
CA TYR A 60 6.45 -29.13 39.55
C TYR A 60 5.46 -29.29 38.41
N THR A 61 5.19 -28.25 37.66
CA THR A 61 4.34 -28.37 36.45
C THR A 61 5.16 -28.06 35.19
N LYS A 62 4.77 -28.71 34.09
CA LYS A 62 5.39 -28.44 32.80
C LYS A 62 4.91 -27.08 32.28
N GLY A 63 5.72 -26.47 31.43
CA GLY A 63 5.36 -25.26 30.70
C GLY A 63 4.23 -25.50 29.72
N MET A 64 3.52 -24.45 29.37
CA MET A 64 2.45 -24.48 28.36
C MET A 64 3.06 -24.56 26.97
N VAL A 65 2.38 -25.26 26.07
CA VAL A 65 2.78 -25.29 24.65
C VAL A 65 2.57 -23.91 24.06
N GLY A 66 3.52 -23.46 23.25
CA GLY A 66 3.43 -22.19 22.55
C GLY A 66 2.29 -22.17 21.53
N GLU A 67 1.65 -21.02 21.41
CA GLU A 67 0.56 -20.84 20.44
C GLU A 67 1.11 -20.83 19.00
N GLU A 68 0.33 -21.39 18.10
CA GLU A 68 0.65 -21.46 16.68
C GLU A 68 -0.46 -20.80 15.85
N PHE A 69 -0.06 -19.89 14.96
CA PHE A 69 -1.01 -19.19 14.09
C PHE A 69 -0.56 -19.25 12.64
N THR A 70 -1.54 -19.40 11.77
CA THR A 70 -1.35 -19.15 10.36
C THR A 70 -2.06 -17.86 9.99
N ILE A 71 -1.29 -16.86 9.58
CA ILE A 71 -1.82 -15.55 9.20
C ILE A 71 -1.58 -15.24 7.72
N TRP A 72 -2.51 -14.49 7.15
CA TRP A 72 -2.36 -13.92 5.81
C TRP A 72 -1.93 -12.48 5.93
N LEU A 73 -0.77 -12.17 5.40
CA LEU A 73 -0.32 -10.78 5.22
C LEU A 73 -0.77 -10.32 3.83
N GLN A 74 -1.42 -9.18 3.77
CA GLN A 74 -1.82 -8.54 2.53
C GLN A 74 -1.28 -7.12 2.45
N LEU A 75 -0.55 -6.82 1.38
CA LEU A 75 -0.10 -5.47 1.09
C LEU A 75 -1.29 -4.61 0.67
N LYS A 76 -1.66 -3.61 1.47
CA LYS A 76 -2.81 -2.73 1.20
C LYS A 76 -2.50 -1.62 0.20
N THR A 77 -1.27 -1.11 0.17
CA THR A 77 -0.86 -0.02 -0.72
C THR A 77 -0.04 -0.59 -1.87
N ILE A 78 -0.42 -0.27 -3.12
CA ILE A 78 0.29 -0.71 -4.32
C ILE A 78 1.22 0.40 -4.83
N ALA A 79 0.73 1.64 -4.81
CA ALA A 79 1.49 2.82 -5.21
C ALA A 79 1.02 4.04 -4.43
N ASP A 80 1.86 5.04 -4.35
CA ASP A 80 1.48 6.32 -3.75
C ASP A 80 0.54 7.08 -4.67
N ILE A 81 0.80 7.01 -5.99
CA ILE A 81 0.05 7.73 -7.01
C ILE A 81 -0.46 6.77 -8.08
N GLY A 82 -1.77 6.78 -8.31
CA GLY A 82 -2.39 6.10 -9.45
C GLY A 82 -2.64 7.08 -10.60
N ILE A 83 -2.09 6.79 -11.78
CA ILE A 83 -2.30 7.63 -12.98
C ILE A 83 -3.59 7.19 -13.65
N ILE A 84 -4.52 8.13 -13.81
CA ILE A 84 -5.82 7.90 -14.46
C ILE A 84 -6.01 8.89 -15.62
N GLY A 85 -6.85 8.57 -16.56
CA GLY A 85 -7.15 9.41 -17.73
C GLY A 85 -7.65 8.58 -18.90
N LEU A 86 -8.23 9.25 -19.89
CA LEU A 86 -8.71 8.62 -21.12
C LEU A 86 -7.57 7.90 -21.89
N PRO A 87 -7.90 6.98 -22.81
CA PRO A 87 -6.92 6.43 -23.74
C PRO A 87 -6.15 7.57 -24.44
N ASN A 88 -4.88 7.34 -24.72
CA ASN A 88 -3.98 8.30 -25.38
C ASN A 88 -3.74 9.64 -24.65
N ALA A 89 -4.20 9.81 -23.42
CA ALA A 89 -3.88 11.00 -22.62
C ALA A 89 -2.36 11.12 -22.26
N GLY A 90 -1.57 10.09 -22.56
CA GLY A 90 -0.11 10.09 -22.34
C GLY A 90 0.31 9.50 -20.99
N LYS A 91 -0.50 8.64 -20.38
CA LYS A 91 -0.21 8.04 -19.06
C LYS A 91 1.10 7.25 -19.04
N SER A 92 1.27 6.31 -19.95
CA SER A 92 2.48 5.48 -20.03
C SER A 92 3.72 6.29 -20.43
N SER A 93 3.55 7.31 -21.30
CA SER A 93 4.63 8.25 -21.65
C SER A 93 5.06 9.07 -20.44
N LEU A 94 4.10 9.53 -19.64
CA LEU A 94 4.38 10.25 -18.39
C LEU A 94 5.11 9.34 -17.41
N LEU A 95 4.64 8.12 -17.20
CA LEU A 95 5.30 7.17 -16.31
C LEU A 95 6.75 6.95 -16.73
N ALA A 96 7.00 6.69 -18.01
CA ALA A 96 8.34 6.50 -18.56
C ALA A 96 9.25 7.74 -18.38
N SER A 97 8.68 8.96 -18.52
CA SER A 97 9.45 10.21 -18.38
C SER A 97 9.74 10.61 -16.93
N ILE A 98 8.90 10.20 -15.98
CA ILE A 98 9.06 10.52 -14.57
C ILE A 98 9.98 9.54 -13.86
N THR A 99 9.96 8.27 -14.25
CA THR A 99 10.70 7.21 -13.57
C THR A 99 12.20 7.26 -13.89
N SER A 100 13.01 6.97 -12.88
CA SER A 100 14.48 6.96 -13.00
C SER A 100 15.03 5.68 -13.64
N ALA A 101 14.20 4.64 -13.77
CA ALA A 101 14.50 3.37 -14.42
C ALA A 101 13.32 2.95 -15.31
N ASN A 102 13.54 2.04 -16.26
CA ASN A 102 12.45 1.50 -17.07
C ASN A 102 11.31 1.00 -16.18
N PRO A 103 10.05 1.43 -16.43
CA PRO A 103 8.90 0.97 -15.68
C PRO A 103 8.86 -0.55 -15.63
N LYS A 104 8.73 -1.12 -14.44
CA LYS A 104 8.63 -2.57 -14.28
C LYS A 104 7.18 -2.98 -14.40
N ILE A 105 6.90 -3.92 -15.30
CA ILE A 105 5.61 -4.59 -15.36
C ILE A 105 5.50 -5.49 -14.13
N ALA A 106 4.58 -5.18 -13.24
CA ALA A 106 4.33 -6.00 -12.06
C ALA A 106 3.25 -7.04 -12.36
N ASN A 107 3.63 -8.32 -12.38
CA ASN A 107 2.71 -9.44 -12.54
C ASN A 107 2.00 -9.73 -11.23
N TYR A 108 0.81 -9.19 -11.04
CA TYR A 108 -0.06 -9.57 -9.93
C TYR A 108 -0.84 -10.82 -10.28
N LYS A 109 -0.83 -11.83 -9.40
CA LYS A 109 -1.51 -13.14 -9.62
C LYS A 109 -3.02 -13.03 -9.91
N PHE A 110 -3.63 -11.88 -9.66
CA PHE A 110 -5.09 -11.68 -9.78
C PHE A 110 -5.49 -10.67 -10.86
N THR A 111 -4.56 -10.29 -11.75
CA THR A 111 -4.82 -9.32 -12.81
C THR A 111 -4.54 -9.91 -14.17
N THR A 112 -5.50 -9.80 -15.06
CA THR A 112 -5.32 -10.10 -16.50
C THR A 112 -4.60 -8.97 -17.23
N LEU A 113 -4.55 -7.77 -16.62
CA LEU A 113 -3.78 -6.61 -17.08
C LEU A 113 -2.85 -6.20 -15.95
N ASN A 114 -1.55 -6.18 -16.23
CA ASN A 114 -0.54 -5.82 -15.25
C ASN A 114 -0.36 -4.30 -15.23
N PRO A 115 -0.47 -3.64 -14.06
CA PRO A 115 -0.14 -2.23 -13.97
C PRO A 115 1.37 -2.04 -14.19
N ASN A 116 1.73 -1.01 -14.95
CA ASN A 116 3.11 -0.59 -15.05
C ASN A 116 3.44 0.24 -13.81
N LEU A 117 4.38 -0.23 -13.02
CA LEU A 117 4.87 0.49 -11.85
C LEU A 117 6.17 1.21 -12.19
N GLY A 118 6.30 2.42 -11.69
CA GLY A 118 7.51 3.20 -11.80
C GLY A 118 7.84 3.86 -10.46
N VAL A 119 9.13 4.02 -10.19
CA VAL A 119 9.62 4.77 -9.04
C VAL A 119 10.24 6.07 -9.54
N ALA A 120 9.72 7.18 -9.06
CA ALA A 120 10.28 8.50 -9.27
C ALA A 120 11.08 8.92 -8.05
N VAL A 121 12.33 9.30 -8.27
CA VAL A 121 13.19 9.85 -7.22
C VAL A 121 13.32 11.36 -7.43
N TYR A 122 13.11 12.12 -6.38
CA TYR A 122 13.28 13.56 -6.37
C TYR A 122 13.66 14.02 -4.95
N ASP A 123 14.77 14.72 -4.82
CA ASP A 123 15.24 15.27 -3.53
C ASP A 123 15.33 14.20 -2.43
N ASP A 124 16.01 13.07 -2.74
CA ASP A 124 16.21 11.89 -1.89
C ASP A 124 14.92 11.19 -1.39
N LYS A 125 13.77 11.57 -1.96
CA LYS A 125 12.49 10.91 -1.70
C LYS A 125 12.04 10.09 -2.88
N GLU A 126 11.48 8.93 -2.58
CA GLU A 126 10.93 8.03 -3.58
C GLU A 126 9.40 8.06 -3.57
N ILE A 127 8.80 8.12 -4.76
CA ILE A 127 7.36 8.01 -4.95
C ILE A 127 7.10 6.86 -5.92
N THR A 128 6.20 5.97 -5.55
CA THR A 128 5.72 4.92 -6.43
C THR A 128 4.51 5.40 -7.24
N LEU A 129 4.60 5.26 -8.57
CA LEU A 129 3.52 5.57 -9.49
C LEU A 129 3.05 4.28 -10.17
N ALA A 130 1.73 4.17 -10.35
CA ALA A 130 1.12 3.09 -11.11
C ALA A 130 0.39 3.67 -12.34
N ASP A 131 0.82 3.29 -13.53
CA ASP A 131 0.01 3.49 -14.74
C ASP A 131 -1.05 2.42 -14.76
N ILE A 132 -2.28 2.86 -14.71
CA ILE A 132 -3.43 1.99 -14.61
C ILE A 132 -4.12 2.00 -15.98
N PRO A 133 -3.79 1.03 -16.89
CA PRO A 133 -4.43 0.92 -18.21
C PRO A 133 -5.90 0.52 -18.06
N GLY A 134 -6.79 0.99 -18.90
CA GLY A 134 -8.14 0.40 -19.06
C GLY A 134 -9.32 1.11 -18.38
N LEU A 135 -9.21 2.39 -17.98
CA LEU A 135 -10.41 3.23 -17.81
C LEU A 135 -10.96 3.54 -19.22
N ILE A 136 -11.72 2.63 -19.79
CA ILE A 136 -12.41 2.76 -21.08
C ILE A 136 -13.91 2.74 -20.80
N GLU A 137 -14.70 3.45 -21.62
CA GLU A 137 -16.17 3.37 -21.57
C GLU A 137 -16.64 1.91 -21.48
N GLY A 138 -17.38 1.60 -20.43
CA GLY A 138 -17.90 0.26 -20.21
C GLY A 138 -17.02 -0.70 -19.39
N ALA A 139 -15.90 -0.29 -18.83
CA ALA A 139 -15.07 -1.15 -17.95
C ALA A 139 -15.88 -1.74 -16.77
N HIS A 140 -16.97 -1.09 -16.38
CA HIS A 140 -17.92 -1.58 -15.37
C HIS A 140 -18.89 -2.65 -15.89
N LYS A 141 -19.07 -2.77 -17.22
CA LYS A 141 -19.98 -3.74 -17.86
C LYS A 141 -19.27 -5.03 -18.28
N GLY A 142 -17.95 -5.03 -18.33
CA GLY A 142 -17.15 -6.15 -18.79
C GLY A 142 -16.94 -7.22 -17.72
N VAL A 143 -17.13 -8.45 -18.10
CA VAL A 143 -16.94 -9.67 -17.32
C VAL A 143 -15.54 -9.68 -16.69
N GLY A 144 -15.43 -9.22 -15.43
CA GLY A 144 -14.27 -9.48 -14.56
C GLY A 144 -13.02 -8.62 -14.73
N LEU A 145 -12.79 -7.91 -15.84
CA LEU A 145 -11.58 -7.12 -16.07
C LEU A 145 -11.60 -5.75 -15.36
N GLY A 146 -12.71 -5.00 -15.50
CA GLY A 146 -12.82 -3.64 -14.95
C GLY A 146 -12.81 -3.59 -13.43
N THR A 147 -13.48 -4.53 -12.76
CA THR A 147 -13.58 -4.54 -11.29
C THR A 147 -12.28 -4.92 -10.58
N LYS A 148 -11.50 -5.86 -11.13
CA LYS A 148 -10.19 -6.23 -10.59
C LYS A 148 -9.20 -5.06 -10.67
N PHE A 149 -9.32 -4.29 -11.72
CA PHE A 149 -8.50 -3.16 -12.06
C PHE A 149 -8.73 -1.94 -11.13
N LEU A 150 -9.98 -1.64 -10.85
CA LEU A 150 -10.37 -0.55 -9.97
C LEU A 150 -9.97 -0.80 -8.50
N LYS A 151 -9.77 -2.08 -8.09
CA LYS A 151 -9.15 -2.44 -6.81
C LYS A 151 -7.71 -1.92 -6.67
N HIS A 152 -6.96 -1.77 -7.77
CA HIS A 152 -5.62 -1.21 -7.73
C HIS A 152 -5.65 0.30 -7.47
N ILE A 153 -6.62 1.00 -8.08
CA ILE A 153 -6.83 2.43 -7.82
C ILE A 153 -7.20 2.68 -6.35
N GLU A 154 -8.02 1.80 -5.76
CA GLU A 154 -8.35 1.90 -4.33
C GLU A 154 -7.11 1.81 -3.43
N ARG A 155 -6.08 1.11 -3.87
CA ARG A 155 -4.82 0.92 -3.13
C ARG A 155 -3.78 2.03 -3.38
N CYS A 156 -4.09 3.06 -4.18
CA CYS A 156 -3.27 4.24 -4.33
C CYS A 156 -3.70 5.31 -3.32
N LYS A 157 -2.74 6.10 -2.79
CA LYS A 157 -3.06 7.19 -1.85
C LYS A 157 -3.70 8.38 -2.57
N THR A 158 -3.14 8.76 -3.71
CA THR A 158 -3.53 9.96 -4.49
C THR A 158 -3.73 9.57 -5.96
N LEU A 159 -4.63 10.25 -6.66
CA LEU A 159 -4.87 10.06 -8.08
C LEU A 159 -4.26 11.20 -8.88
N LEU A 160 -3.52 10.88 -9.94
CA LEU A 160 -3.04 11.81 -10.93
C LEU A 160 -3.94 11.70 -12.17
N HIS A 161 -4.84 12.66 -12.33
CA HIS A 161 -5.76 12.69 -13.47
C HIS A 161 -5.14 13.44 -14.64
N LEU A 162 -4.75 12.69 -15.65
CA LEU A 162 -4.14 13.20 -16.86
C LEU A 162 -5.20 13.44 -17.94
N ILE A 163 -5.28 14.66 -18.43
CA ILE A 163 -6.23 15.09 -19.48
C ILE A 163 -5.43 15.60 -20.67
N ASP A 164 -5.75 15.08 -21.85
CA ASP A 164 -5.17 15.58 -23.09
C ASP A 164 -5.74 16.97 -23.41
N VAL A 165 -4.89 17.97 -23.51
CA VAL A 165 -5.29 19.36 -23.77
C VAL A 165 -5.89 19.55 -25.19
N THR A 166 -5.62 18.61 -26.12
CA THR A 166 -6.14 18.66 -27.49
C THR A 166 -7.62 18.28 -27.59
N GLU A 167 -8.16 17.65 -26.53
CA GLU A 167 -9.58 17.28 -26.47
C GLU A 167 -10.49 18.49 -26.70
N LYS A 168 -11.60 18.25 -27.43
CA LYS A 168 -12.58 19.30 -27.74
C LYS A 168 -13.28 19.81 -26.48
N ASP A 169 -13.64 18.92 -25.56
CA ASP A 169 -14.33 19.23 -24.31
C ASP A 169 -13.63 18.57 -23.12
N LEU A 170 -12.75 19.35 -22.48
CA LEU A 170 -11.97 18.90 -21.29
C LEU A 170 -12.88 18.59 -20.09
N ILE A 171 -14.02 19.27 -19.97
CA ILE A 171 -14.95 19.07 -18.86
C ILE A 171 -15.64 17.72 -19.03
N ARG A 172 -16.05 17.39 -20.25
CA ARG A 172 -16.64 16.08 -20.57
C ARG A 172 -15.64 14.96 -20.29
N SER A 173 -14.40 15.08 -20.75
CA SER A 173 -13.34 14.10 -20.52
C SER A 173 -13.08 13.89 -19.01
N TYR A 174 -13.01 14.97 -18.24
CA TYR A 174 -12.91 14.90 -16.79
C TYR A 174 -14.08 14.19 -16.14
N LYS A 175 -15.32 14.61 -16.46
CA LYS A 175 -16.54 14.04 -15.89
C LYS A 175 -16.71 12.56 -16.24
N GLN A 176 -16.31 12.14 -17.42
CA GLN A 176 -16.39 10.75 -17.87
C GLN A 176 -15.57 9.82 -16.96
N ILE A 177 -14.30 10.16 -16.71
CA ILE A 177 -13.45 9.39 -15.80
C ILE A 177 -14.01 9.39 -14.37
N ARG A 178 -14.47 10.54 -13.87
CA ARG A 178 -15.07 10.65 -12.53
C ARG A 178 -16.34 9.82 -12.39
N ALA A 179 -17.16 9.78 -13.43
CA ALA A 179 -18.37 8.96 -13.45
C ALA A 179 -18.04 7.46 -13.43
N GLU A 180 -17.02 7.03 -14.17
CA GLU A 180 -16.57 5.63 -14.12
C GLU A 180 -16.02 5.23 -12.74
N LEU A 181 -15.19 6.05 -12.13
CA LEU A 181 -14.72 5.83 -10.77
C LEU A 181 -15.87 5.74 -9.77
N GLY A 182 -16.85 6.63 -9.90
CA GLY A 182 -18.03 6.67 -9.03
C GLY A 182 -18.96 5.47 -9.16
N LYS A 183 -19.10 4.92 -10.37
CA LYS A 183 -19.87 3.70 -10.62
C LYS A 183 -19.27 2.48 -9.92
N TYR A 184 -17.95 2.46 -9.78
CA TYR A 184 -17.27 1.38 -9.09
C TYR A 184 -17.30 1.56 -7.57
N SER A 185 -16.82 2.69 -7.06
CA SER A 185 -16.80 2.97 -5.63
C SER A 185 -16.86 4.46 -5.33
N LYS A 186 -17.76 4.84 -4.43
CA LYS A 186 -17.84 6.22 -3.91
C LYS A 186 -16.58 6.65 -3.16
N SER A 187 -15.80 5.69 -2.62
CA SER A 187 -14.54 5.95 -1.93
C SER A 187 -13.49 6.57 -2.86
N LEU A 188 -13.45 6.14 -4.14
CA LEU A 188 -12.54 6.68 -5.14
C LEU A 188 -12.79 8.16 -5.44
N LEU A 189 -14.03 8.60 -5.37
CA LEU A 189 -14.38 10.01 -5.57
C LEU A 189 -13.88 10.93 -4.44
N LYS A 190 -13.61 10.35 -3.26
CA LYS A 190 -13.12 11.08 -2.08
C LYS A 190 -11.60 11.18 -2.01
N LYS A 191 -10.88 10.44 -2.86
CA LYS A 191 -9.41 10.48 -2.88
C LYS A 191 -8.89 11.84 -3.32
N ASN A 192 -7.71 12.18 -2.80
CA ASN A 192 -6.97 13.34 -3.30
C ASN A 192 -6.69 13.16 -4.78
N GLU A 193 -6.90 14.22 -5.56
CA GLU A 193 -6.79 14.20 -7.02
C GLU A 193 -5.99 15.41 -7.50
N ILE A 194 -4.94 15.15 -8.25
CA ILE A 194 -4.11 16.15 -8.93
C ILE A 194 -4.51 16.15 -10.40
N ILE A 195 -4.91 17.30 -10.93
CA ILE A 195 -5.35 17.41 -12.32
C ILE A 195 -4.23 18.02 -13.14
N VAL A 196 -3.89 17.34 -14.24
CA VAL A 196 -2.80 17.74 -15.13
C VAL A 196 -3.29 17.76 -16.57
N LEU A 197 -3.11 18.91 -17.25
CA LEU A 197 -3.28 19.03 -18.68
C LEU A 197 -1.98 18.64 -19.37
N ASN A 198 -2.01 17.55 -20.12
CA ASN A 198 -0.87 17.04 -20.86
C ASN A 198 -0.90 17.46 -22.33
N LYS A 199 0.23 17.31 -23.02
CA LYS A 199 0.45 17.66 -24.43
C LYS A 199 0.27 19.15 -24.71
N ILE A 200 0.68 20.01 -23.78
CA ILE A 200 0.56 21.46 -23.94
C ILE A 200 1.43 22.01 -25.07
N ASP A 201 2.41 21.24 -25.52
CA ASP A 201 3.25 21.51 -26.69
C ASP A 201 2.47 21.54 -28.01
N LEU A 202 1.29 20.96 -28.06
CA LEU A 202 0.45 20.88 -29.25
C LEU A 202 -0.53 22.05 -29.42
N ILE A 203 -0.55 23.00 -28.47
CA ILE A 203 -1.46 24.16 -28.53
C ILE A 203 -0.76 25.47 -28.13
N ASP A 204 -1.28 26.57 -28.64
CA ASP A 204 -0.80 27.91 -28.31
C ASP A 204 -1.08 28.28 -26.84
N LYS A 205 -0.21 29.07 -26.26
CA LYS A 205 -0.32 29.52 -24.86
C LYS A 205 -1.66 30.20 -24.56
N LYS A 206 -2.16 31.05 -25.47
CA LYS A 206 -3.47 31.73 -25.32
C LYS A 206 -4.63 30.72 -25.21
N LYS A 207 -4.61 29.67 -26.05
CA LYS A 207 -5.60 28.59 -26.02
C LYS A 207 -5.48 27.76 -24.75
N LEU A 208 -4.25 27.48 -24.30
CA LEU A 208 -4.00 26.77 -23.04
C LEU A 208 -4.60 27.52 -21.85
N ASP A 209 -4.31 28.83 -21.73
CA ASP A 209 -4.79 29.64 -20.61
C ASP A 209 -6.32 29.72 -20.59
N SER A 210 -6.95 29.89 -21.75
CA SER A 210 -8.42 29.88 -21.90
C SER A 210 -9.02 28.54 -21.46
N LYS A 211 -8.52 27.42 -21.96
CA LYS A 211 -8.99 26.06 -21.61
C LYS A 211 -8.79 25.78 -20.11
N LYS A 212 -7.65 26.18 -19.56
CA LYS A 212 -7.34 26.01 -18.14
C LYS A 212 -8.27 26.82 -17.26
N LYS A 213 -8.56 28.09 -17.63
CA LYS A 213 -9.49 28.97 -16.90
C LYS A 213 -10.91 28.38 -16.89
N ILE A 214 -11.39 27.88 -18.03
CA ILE A 214 -12.70 27.23 -18.14
C ILE A 214 -12.77 25.99 -17.24
N LEU A 215 -11.76 25.12 -17.31
CA LEU A 215 -11.74 23.87 -16.56
C LEU A 215 -11.62 24.15 -15.04
N SER A 216 -10.72 25.05 -14.61
CA SER A 216 -10.54 25.40 -13.19
C SER A 216 -11.79 26.03 -12.58
N GLY A 217 -12.48 26.89 -13.33
CA GLY A 217 -13.74 27.51 -12.89
C GLY A 217 -14.87 26.50 -12.64
N LYS A 218 -14.95 25.44 -13.45
CA LYS A 218 -15.96 24.38 -13.31
C LYS A 218 -15.62 23.35 -12.22
N ILE A 219 -14.34 23.01 -12.07
CA ILE A 219 -13.91 21.91 -11.16
C ILE A 219 -13.54 22.46 -9.78
N LYS A 220 -13.20 23.77 -9.65
CA LYS A 220 -12.75 24.43 -8.42
C LYS A 220 -11.51 23.76 -7.80
N LYS A 221 -10.61 23.22 -8.66
CA LYS A 221 -9.34 22.59 -8.27
C LYS A 221 -8.19 23.22 -9.03
N LYS A 222 -6.99 23.13 -8.46
CA LYS A 222 -5.75 23.57 -9.11
C LYS A 222 -5.41 22.63 -10.25
N ILE A 223 -5.04 23.21 -11.40
CA ILE A 223 -4.71 22.48 -12.63
C ILE A 223 -3.27 22.78 -12.98
N TYR A 224 -2.51 21.73 -13.26
CA TYR A 224 -1.10 21.82 -13.64
C TYR A 224 -0.93 21.58 -15.14
N ASP A 225 0.14 22.13 -15.70
CA ASP A 225 0.48 22.02 -17.11
C ASP A 225 1.63 21.06 -17.29
N LEU A 226 1.55 20.18 -18.27
CA LEU A 226 2.58 19.20 -18.57
C LEU A 226 2.77 19.02 -20.07
N SER A 227 4.02 18.89 -20.49
CA SER A 227 4.42 18.19 -21.70
C SER A 227 5.42 17.12 -21.31
N THR A 228 5.19 15.90 -21.72
CA THR A 228 6.13 14.79 -21.49
C THR A 228 7.43 14.93 -22.25
N LEU A 229 7.49 15.87 -23.19
CA LEU A 229 8.70 16.23 -23.95
C LEU A 229 9.55 17.30 -23.23
N ASP A 230 8.98 18.05 -22.28
CA ASP A 230 9.64 19.13 -21.56
C ASP A 230 10.13 18.68 -20.18
N LYS A 231 11.44 18.50 -20.05
CA LYS A 231 12.10 18.08 -18.80
C LYS A 231 11.83 19.04 -17.63
N SER A 232 11.71 20.36 -17.90
CA SER A 232 11.46 21.36 -16.84
C SER A 232 10.04 21.20 -16.27
N LYS A 233 9.06 20.92 -17.12
CA LYS A 233 7.68 20.64 -16.71
C LYS A 233 7.57 19.33 -15.93
N ILE A 234 8.30 18.31 -16.38
CA ILE A 234 8.37 17.01 -15.66
C ILE A 234 8.95 17.22 -14.24
N SER A 235 10.07 17.96 -14.10
CA SER A 235 10.65 18.25 -12.79
C SER A 235 9.69 19.01 -11.88
N LYS A 236 8.97 20.01 -12.39
CA LYS A 236 7.93 20.73 -11.64
C LYS A 236 6.79 19.83 -11.19
N ILE A 237 6.35 18.90 -12.02
CA ILE A 237 5.32 17.94 -11.64
C ILE A 237 5.86 16.99 -10.57
N LYS A 238 7.09 16.47 -10.69
CA LYS A 238 7.73 15.64 -9.67
C LYS A 238 7.70 16.31 -8.29
N SER A 239 8.15 17.56 -8.18
CA SER A 239 8.13 18.29 -6.91
C SER A 239 6.70 18.44 -6.35
N LYS A 240 5.71 18.70 -7.22
CA LYS A 240 4.30 18.78 -6.77
C LYS A 240 3.75 17.44 -6.31
N LEU A 241 4.09 16.36 -6.97
CA LEU A 241 3.66 15.01 -6.54
C LEU A 241 4.16 14.67 -5.13
N LEU A 242 5.38 15.10 -4.78
CA LEU A 242 5.92 14.95 -3.42
C LEU A 242 5.06 15.68 -2.37
N GLU A 243 4.68 16.94 -2.63
CA GLU A 243 3.84 17.73 -1.72
C GLU A 243 2.46 17.07 -1.42
N TYR A 244 1.98 16.20 -2.30
CA TYR A 244 0.70 15.50 -2.12
C TYR A 244 0.84 14.12 -1.46
N VAL A 245 2.06 13.58 -1.39
CA VAL A 245 2.32 12.26 -0.82
C VAL A 245 2.86 12.36 0.60
N PHE A 246 3.68 13.36 0.84
CA PHE A 246 4.34 13.66 2.13
C PHE A 246 3.79 14.96 2.73
#